data_81b9b7c91d84aa988dea29985ca21265
#
_entry.id   81b9b7c91d84aa988dea29985ca21265
#
_cell.length_a   1.000
_cell.length_b   1.000
_cell.length_c   1.000
_cell.angle_alpha   90.00
_cell.angle_beta   90.00
_cell.angle_gamma   90.00
#
_symmetry.space_group_name_H-M   'P 1'
#
loop_
_entity.id
_entity.type
_entity.pdbx_description
1 polymer ?
#
loop_
_entity_poly.entity_id
_entity_poly.type
_entity_poly.pdbx_seq_one_letter_code
_entity_poly.pdbx_strand_id
1 'polypeptide(L)'
;PSCQGQKQQEKFNGVSLVASRESFSSSHIKPILEVKANAVAVRPFGFMESLSSPDLKFIIERQWEGERLEGARKTTQLLHSQGLKVMIKPQIWIWKGEFTGNIKMASEEDWKKFETNYEEFIMLYAKMAAEENAELFCLGTELYEFANERTEFWEQLITKVRKIYKGKLTYAENWDKVEKVEFWNQLDFIGVDAYFPLSEGKSPNIEELRASWKPHKTQLRELSNKYDRKVLFTEYGYRNTNYATKQPWD
;
A
#
# COMPACT_ATOMS: atom_id res chain seq x y z
N PRO A 1 -15.06 20.88 -35.79
CA PRO A 1 -14.16 19.93 -35.12
C PRO A 1 -14.05 20.34 -33.67
N SER A 2 -14.78 19.63 -32.79
CA SER A 2 -14.72 19.83 -31.34
C SER A 2 -13.40 19.27 -30.85
N CYS A 3 -12.52 20.12 -30.32
CA CYS A 3 -11.43 19.71 -29.48
C CYS A 3 -12.01 19.01 -28.23
N GLN A 4 -12.07 17.69 -28.25
CA GLN A 4 -12.22 16.94 -27.02
C GLN A 4 -10.92 17.15 -26.21
N GLY A 5 -10.97 18.08 -25.26
CA GLY A 5 -9.91 18.24 -24.29
C GLY A 5 -9.67 16.90 -23.61
N GLN A 6 -8.49 16.32 -23.80
CA GLN A 6 -8.06 15.19 -22.98
C GLN A 6 -8.25 15.60 -21.52
N LYS A 7 -9.19 14.97 -20.82
CA LYS A 7 -9.31 15.13 -19.36
C LYS A 7 -7.94 14.77 -18.78
N GLN A 8 -7.23 15.79 -18.34
CA GLN A 8 -5.95 15.61 -17.67
C GLN A 8 -6.21 14.67 -16.50
N GLN A 9 -5.63 13.47 -16.57
CA GLN A 9 -5.89 12.48 -15.55
C GLN A 9 -5.30 12.97 -14.23
N GLU A 10 -6.14 13.04 -13.23
CA GLU A 10 -5.78 13.55 -11.92
C GLU A 10 -4.67 12.69 -11.30
N LYS A 11 -3.57 13.34 -10.93
CA LYS A 11 -2.43 12.69 -10.29
C LYS A 11 -2.68 12.58 -8.78
N PHE A 12 -2.35 11.44 -8.20
CA PHE A 12 -2.27 11.29 -6.75
C PHE A 12 -0.91 11.79 -6.26
N ASN A 13 -0.90 12.95 -5.60
CA ASN A 13 0.26 13.45 -4.85
C ASN A 13 -0.03 13.15 -3.38
N GLY A 14 0.38 11.97 -2.94
CA GLY A 14 -0.02 11.43 -1.64
C GLY A 14 1.10 11.46 -0.60
N VAL A 15 0.68 11.40 0.65
CA VAL A 15 1.51 11.11 1.82
C VAL A 15 0.97 9.90 2.56
N SER A 16 1.84 9.13 3.21
CA SER A 16 1.44 8.03 4.08
C SER A 16 1.41 8.49 5.53
N LEU A 17 0.31 8.26 6.24
CA LEU A 17 0.24 8.52 7.67
C LEU A 17 0.87 7.37 8.44
N VAL A 18 1.70 7.70 9.40
CA VAL A 18 2.15 6.75 10.43
C VAL A 18 1.06 6.66 11.48
N ALA A 19 0.68 5.44 11.86
CA ALA A 19 -0.29 5.22 12.93
C ALA A 19 0.23 5.84 14.25
N SER A 20 -0.67 6.42 15.02
CA SER A 20 -0.39 7.07 16.29
C SER A 20 -1.26 6.50 17.41
N ARG A 21 -0.77 6.62 18.65
CA ARG A 21 -1.57 6.33 19.85
C ARG A 21 -2.68 7.36 20.03
N GLU A 22 -2.41 8.59 19.64
CA GLU A 22 -3.35 9.70 19.73
C GLU A 22 -4.30 9.68 18.53
N SER A 23 -5.51 10.16 18.75
CA SER A 23 -6.49 10.35 17.68
C SER A 23 -5.99 11.37 16.66
N PHE A 24 -6.16 11.06 15.40
CA PHE A 24 -5.89 12.00 14.31
C PHE A 24 -6.83 13.22 14.42
N SER A 25 -6.29 14.42 14.27
CA SER A 25 -7.00 15.68 14.47
C SER A 25 -6.65 16.71 13.41
N SER A 26 -7.37 17.82 13.40
CA SER A 26 -7.14 18.93 12.46
C SER A 26 -5.71 19.49 12.49
N SER A 27 -5.01 19.41 13.62
CA SER A 27 -3.60 19.84 13.72
C SER A 27 -2.67 19.00 12.83
N HIS A 28 -3.00 17.74 12.57
CA HIS A 28 -2.21 16.84 11.73
C HIS A 28 -2.44 17.08 10.23
N ILE A 29 -3.49 17.81 9.87
CA ILE A 29 -3.82 18.09 8.45
C ILE A 29 -2.94 19.21 7.89
N LYS A 30 -2.62 20.21 8.71
CA LYS A 30 -1.83 21.36 8.27
C LYS A 30 -0.53 20.98 7.55
N PRO A 31 0.35 20.12 8.07
CA PRO A 31 1.55 19.67 7.36
C PRO A 31 1.27 18.97 6.02
N ILE A 32 0.16 18.22 5.95
CA ILE A 32 -0.26 17.53 4.71
C ILE A 32 -0.59 18.54 3.61
N LEU A 33 -1.32 19.60 3.95
CA LEU A 33 -1.68 20.66 3.03
C LEU A 33 -0.48 21.53 2.63
N GLU A 34 0.45 21.78 3.56
CA GLU A 34 1.69 22.53 3.31
C GLU A 34 2.56 21.91 2.22
N VAL A 35 2.64 20.56 2.18
CA VAL A 35 3.34 19.83 1.11
C VAL A 35 2.48 19.66 -0.16
N LYS A 36 1.29 20.31 -0.21
CA LYS A 36 0.35 20.27 -1.35
C LYS A 36 -0.06 18.83 -1.74
N ALA A 37 -0.16 17.95 -0.76
CA ALA A 37 -0.73 16.63 -0.99
C ALA A 37 -2.23 16.75 -1.30
N ASN A 38 -2.72 15.89 -2.19
CA ASN A 38 -4.14 15.77 -2.52
C ASN A 38 -4.70 14.39 -2.15
N ALA A 39 -3.86 13.52 -1.63
CA ALA A 39 -4.24 12.17 -1.20
C ALA A 39 -3.45 11.74 0.03
N VAL A 40 -4.03 10.85 0.82
CA VAL A 40 -3.40 10.32 2.05
C VAL A 40 -3.64 8.82 2.13
N ALA A 41 -2.59 8.06 2.43
CA ALA A 41 -2.71 6.64 2.78
C ALA A 41 -2.90 6.49 4.28
N VAL A 42 -4.03 5.90 4.68
CA VAL A 42 -4.36 5.52 6.06
C VAL A 42 -4.03 4.04 6.23
N ARG A 43 -3.19 3.72 7.21
CA ARG A 43 -2.60 2.39 7.39
C ARG A 43 -3.05 1.74 8.70
N PRO A 44 -4.18 1.03 8.72
CA PRO A 44 -4.54 0.16 9.83
C PRO A 44 -3.67 -1.10 9.84
N PHE A 45 -3.51 -1.73 11.02
CA PHE A 45 -2.62 -2.86 11.18
C PHE A 45 -3.32 -4.12 11.70
N GLY A 46 -2.90 -5.27 11.16
CA GLY A 46 -3.02 -6.58 11.75
C GLY A 46 -1.66 -7.05 12.28
N PHE A 47 -1.67 -7.93 13.28
CA PHE A 47 -0.45 -8.37 13.99
C PHE A 47 -0.31 -9.88 13.95
N MET A 48 0.89 -10.34 13.62
CA MET A 48 1.28 -11.75 13.67
C MET A 48 2.42 -11.96 14.66
N GLU A 49 2.46 -13.14 15.26
CA GLU A 49 3.51 -13.51 16.20
C GLU A 49 4.83 -13.84 15.49
N SER A 50 4.74 -14.50 14.34
CA SER A 50 5.88 -14.90 13.50
C SER A 50 5.46 -15.02 12.04
N LEU A 51 6.44 -15.17 11.14
CA LEU A 51 6.23 -15.39 9.71
C LEU A 51 5.44 -16.65 9.35
N SER A 52 5.41 -17.63 10.24
CA SER A 52 4.71 -18.92 10.04
C SER A 52 3.47 -19.08 10.93
N SER A 53 3.08 -18.05 11.67
CA SER A 53 1.85 -18.08 12.47
C SER A 53 0.63 -17.90 11.57
N PRO A 54 -0.34 -18.83 11.57
CA PRO A 54 -1.57 -18.65 10.82
C PRO A 54 -2.55 -17.65 11.46
N ASP A 55 -2.27 -17.22 12.71
CA ASP A 55 -3.13 -16.30 13.45
C ASP A 55 -2.80 -14.84 13.15
N LEU A 56 -3.78 -14.11 12.66
CA LEU A 56 -3.72 -12.67 12.42
C LEU A 56 -4.66 -11.94 13.40
N LYS A 57 -4.11 -11.10 14.26
CA LYS A 57 -4.86 -10.35 15.29
C LYS A 57 -5.03 -8.90 14.84
N PHE A 58 -6.25 -8.42 14.66
CA PHE A 58 -6.55 -7.07 14.17
C PHE A 58 -7.66 -6.33 14.96
N ILE A 59 -8.22 -6.98 15.98
CA ILE A 59 -9.17 -6.39 16.94
C ILE A 59 -8.65 -6.68 18.34
N ILE A 60 -7.66 -5.89 18.79
CA ILE A 60 -7.08 -6.03 20.11
C ILE A 60 -7.10 -4.69 20.85
N GLU A 61 -7.36 -4.73 22.16
CA GLU A 61 -7.51 -3.54 23.00
C GLU A 61 -6.27 -2.64 23.04
N ARG A 62 -5.07 -3.23 22.90
CA ARG A 62 -3.79 -2.52 22.98
C ARG A 62 -3.34 -1.87 21.67
N GLN A 63 -4.11 -2.02 20.57
CA GLN A 63 -3.79 -1.32 19.33
C GLN A 63 -3.87 0.20 19.53
N TRP A 64 -2.99 0.91 18.85
CA TRP A 64 -3.05 2.37 18.80
C TRP A 64 -4.31 2.83 18.08
N GLU A 65 -4.78 4.03 18.40
CA GLU A 65 -6.00 4.57 17.78
C GLU A 65 -5.91 4.54 16.24
N GLY A 66 -4.78 4.97 15.67
CA GLY A 66 -4.58 5.00 14.22
C GLY A 66 -4.49 3.63 13.52
N GLU A 67 -4.33 2.54 14.30
CA GLU A 67 -4.24 1.17 13.77
C GLU A 67 -5.61 0.48 13.72
N ARG A 68 -6.61 1.02 14.42
CA ARG A 68 -7.93 0.42 14.59
C ARG A 68 -8.91 0.85 13.51
N LEU A 69 -9.96 0.06 13.36
CA LEU A 69 -11.06 0.34 12.44
C LEU A 69 -11.66 1.73 12.67
N GLU A 70 -12.03 2.05 13.91
CA GLU A 70 -12.66 3.34 14.23
C GLU A 70 -11.71 4.53 14.08
N GLY A 71 -10.44 4.37 14.40
CA GLY A 71 -9.44 5.39 14.16
C GLY A 71 -9.20 5.65 12.68
N ALA A 72 -9.12 4.59 11.86
CA ALA A 72 -9.02 4.69 10.41
C ALA A 72 -10.27 5.38 9.82
N ARG A 73 -11.47 5.04 10.31
CA ARG A 73 -12.75 5.66 9.92
C ARG A 73 -12.75 7.17 10.21
N LYS A 74 -12.50 7.57 11.43
CA LYS A 74 -12.44 8.97 11.85
C LYS A 74 -11.40 9.76 11.06
N THR A 75 -10.22 9.18 10.84
CA THR A 75 -9.16 9.77 10.05
C THR A 75 -9.63 10.00 8.61
N THR A 76 -10.28 9.01 8.00
CA THR A 76 -10.84 9.10 6.64
C THR A 76 -11.86 10.23 6.54
N GLN A 77 -12.82 10.30 7.46
CA GLN A 77 -13.85 11.35 7.50
C GLN A 77 -13.22 12.74 7.64
N LEU A 78 -12.23 12.89 8.52
CA LEU A 78 -11.55 14.17 8.71
C LEU A 78 -10.76 14.59 7.48
N LEU A 79 -10.08 13.67 6.80
CA LEU A 79 -9.35 13.94 5.55
C LEU A 79 -10.32 14.34 4.43
N HIS A 80 -11.42 13.63 4.26
CA HIS A 80 -12.47 13.96 3.28
C HIS A 80 -13.08 15.35 3.55
N SER A 81 -13.28 15.74 4.82
CA SER A 81 -13.78 17.07 5.18
C SER A 81 -12.85 18.21 4.71
N GLN A 82 -11.59 17.90 4.41
CA GLN A 82 -10.59 18.83 3.87
C GLN A 82 -10.38 18.67 2.36
N GLY A 83 -11.21 17.87 1.68
CA GLY A 83 -11.12 17.61 0.25
C GLY A 83 -9.93 16.72 -0.17
N LEU A 84 -9.32 16.02 0.78
CA LEU A 84 -8.23 15.08 0.51
C LEU A 84 -8.79 13.70 0.14
N LYS A 85 -8.21 13.08 -0.88
CA LYS A 85 -8.51 11.68 -1.23
C LYS A 85 -7.86 10.72 -0.26
N VAL A 86 -8.49 9.58 -0.06
CA VAL A 86 -7.99 8.58 0.89
C VAL A 86 -7.73 7.24 0.21
N MET A 87 -6.58 6.65 0.50
CA MET A 87 -6.29 5.24 0.27
C MET A 87 -6.29 4.53 1.61
N ILE A 88 -7.13 3.51 1.76
CA ILE A 88 -7.03 2.60 2.89
C ILE A 88 -6.03 1.50 2.52
N LYS A 89 -4.95 1.39 3.28
CA LYS A 89 -3.81 0.48 3.03
C LYS A 89 -3.53 -0.38 4.26
N PRO A 90 -4.34 -1.44 4.54
CA PRO A 90 -4.10 -2.33 5.66
C PRO A 90 -2.74 -3.01 5.55
N GLN A 91 -2.03 -3.11 6.66
CA GLN A 91 -0.69 -3.70 6.73
C GLN A 91 -0.64 -4.78 7.81
N ILE A 92 0.32 -5.68 7.69
CA ILE A 92 0.65 -6.64 8.75
C ILE A 92 1.93 -6.17 9.45
N TRP A 93 1.95 -6.31 10.77
CA TRP A 93 3.15 -6.16 11.58
C TRP A 93 3.49 -7.48 12.27
N ILE A 94 4.73 -7.91 12.16
CA ILE A 94 5.24 -9.08 12.87
C ILE A 94 5.98 -8.59 14.12
N TRP A 95 5.67 -9.17 15.28
CA TRP A 95 6.15 -8.66 16.57
C TRP A 95 7.66 -8.48 16.68
N LYS A 96 8.44 -9.27 15.96
CA LYS A 96 9.90 -9.17 15.92
C LYS A 96 10.43 -8.22 14.87
N GLY A 97 9.58 -7.52 14.12
CA GLY A 97 9.99 -6.64 13.03
C GLY A 97 10.51 -7.40 11.81
N GLU A 98 10.12 -8.67 11.63
CA GLU A 98 10.50 -9.47 10.48
C GLU A 98 9.78 -8.98 9.21
N PHE A 99 10.43 -9.11 8.06
CA PHE A 99 9.88 -8.68 6.78
C PHE A 99 8.70 -9.54 6.33
N THR A 100 7.54 -8.94 6.14
CA THR A 100 6.28 -9.60 5.81
C THR A 100 6.28 -10.33 4.48
N GLY A 101 7.16 -9.95 3.57
CA GLY A 101 7.35 -10.64 2.28
C GLY A 101 7.75 -12.11 2.40
N ASN A 102 8.24 -12.52 3.57
CA ASN A 102 8.66 -13.88 3.87
C ASN A 102 7.58 -14.72 4.62
N ILE A 103 6.35 -14.21 4.73
CA ILE A 103 5.25 -14.98 5.35
C ILE A 103 5.03 -16.27 4.59
N LYS A 104 5.21 -17.39 5.30
CA LYS A 104 5.07 -18.72 4.74
C LYS A 104 4.58 -19.70 5.79
N MET A 105 3.50 -20.39 5.48
CA MET A 105 2.90 -21.37 6.38
C MET A 105 3.58 -22.75 6.24
N ALA A 106 3.58 -23.51 7.33
CA ALA A 106 4.24 -24.81 7.38
C ALA A 106 3.41 -25.94 6.76
N SER A 107 2.10 -25.78 6.68
CA SER A 107 1.16 -26.79 6.18
C SER A 107 0.02 -26.15 5.39
N GLU A 108 -0.67 -26.96 4.59
CA GLU A 108 -1.88 -26.51 3.88
C GLU A 108 -3.04 -26.15 4.84
N GLU A 109 -3.09 -26.76 6.00
CA GLU A 109 -4.06 -26.42 7.07
C GLU A 109 -3.78 -25.02 7.63
N ASP A 110 -2.51 -24.71 7.90
CA ASP A 110 -2.11 -23.37 8.35
C ASP A 110 -2.33 -22.32 7.27
N TRP A 111 -2.08 -22.63 5.98
CA TRP A 111 -2.42 -21.74 4.88
C TRP A 111 -3.91 -21.40 4.85
N LYS A 112 -4.79 -22.40 4.92
CA LYS A 112 -6.24 -22.17 4.93
C LYS A 112 -6.69 -21.33 6.12
N LYS A 113 -6.09 -21.55 7.28
CA LYS A 113 -6.36 -20.75 8.48
C LYS A 113 -5.89 -19.31 8.30
N PHE A 114 -4.69 -19.10 7.79
CA PHE A 114 -4.14 -17.78 7.53
C PHE A 114 -4.96 -17.04 6.46
N GLU A 115 -5.30 -17.69 5.36
CA GLU A 115 -6.17 -17.14 4.30
C GLU A 115 -7.52 -16.68 4.86
N THR A 116 -8.14 -17.48 5.72
CA THR A 116 -9.40 -17.10 6.36
C THR A 116 -9.24 -15.85 7.23
N ASN A 117 -8.23 -15.81 8.10
CA ASN A 117 -7.96 -14.68 8.96
C ASN A 117 -7.61 -13.41 8.15
N TYR A 118 -6.83 -13.57 7.08
CA TYR A 118 -6.45 -12.48 6.20
C TYR A 118 -7.66 -11.93 5.43
N GLU A 119 -8.52 -12.80 4.91
CA GLU A 119 -9.76 -12.40 4.26
C GLU A 119 -10.65 -11.60 5.20
N GLU A 120 -10.86 -12.05 6.44
CA GLU A 120 -11.64 -11.34 7.45
C GLU A 120 -11.08 -9.95 7.72
N PHE A 121 -9.76 -9.85 7.86
CA PHE A 121 -9.05 -8.59 8.05
C PHE A 121 -9.27 -7.62 6.88
N ILE A 122 -9.04 -8.07 5.65
CA ILE A 122 -9.19 -7.23 4.45
C ILE A 122 -10.65 -6.86 4.21
N MET A 123 -11.58 -7.79 4.37
CA MET A 123 -13.02 -7.52 4.17
C MET A 123 -13.57 -6.52 5.18
N LEU A 124 -13.07 -6.52 6.43
CA LEU A 124 -13.43 -5.54 7.44
C LEU A 124 -13.09 -4.12 6.97
N TYR A 125 -11.86 -3.91 6.49
CA TYR A 125 -11.42 -2.58 6.03
C TYR A 125 -11.97 -2.22 4.65
N ALA A 126 -12.22 -3.20 3.77
CA ALA A 126 -12.87 -2.95 2.48
C ALA A 126 -14.32 -2.47 2.67
N LYS A 127 -15.04 -3.03 3.66
CA LYS A 127 -16.38 -2.57 4.04
C LYS A 127 -16.33 -1.13 4.56
N MET A 128 -15.41 -0.81 5.48
CA MET A 128 -15.21 0.55 5.98
C MET A 128 -14.85 1.52 4.86
N ALA A 129 -13.95 1.13 3.94
CA ALA A 129 -13.58 1.94 2.79
C ALA A 129 -14.77 2.23 1.86
N ALA A 130 -15.68 1.27 1.70
CA ALA A 130 -16.91 1.45 0.94
C ALA A 130 -17.89 2.41 1.64
N GLU A 131 -18.09 2.25 2.95
CA GLU A 131 -18.96 3.09 3.77
C GLU A 131 -18.49 4.55 3.78
N GLU A 132 -17.18 4.77 3.87
CA GLU A 132 -16.57 6.10 3.90
C GLU A 132 -16.26 6.67 2.50
N ASN A 133 -16.55 5.95 1.42
CA ASN A 133 -16.26 6.34 0.05
C ASN A 133 -14.77 6.64 -0.20
N ALA A 134 -13.86 5.89 0.40
CA ALA A 134 -12.44 6.01 0.12
C ALA A 134 -12.16 5.78 -1.38
N GLU A 135 -11.28 6.57 -1.98
CA GLU A 135 -11.01 6.53 -3.42
C GLU A 135 -10.18 5.32 -3.84
N LEU A 136 -9.28 4.86 -2.96
CA LEU A 136 -8.42 3.72 -3.19
C LEU A 136 -8.45 2.74 -2.01
N PHE A 137 -8.33 1.48 -2.34
CA PHE A 137 -8.13 0.41 -1.37
C PHE A 137 -6.96 -0.47 -1.80
N CYS A 138 -6.02 -0.69 -0.91
CA CYS A 138 -4.88 -1.58 -1.11
C CYS A 138 -5.15 -2.91 -0.42
N LEU A 139 -5.14 -4.00 -1.19
CA LEU A 139 -5.49 -5.35 -0.72
C LEU A 139 -4.41 -6.00 0.15
N GLY A 140 -3.17 -5.52 0.07
CA GLY A 140 -2.03 -6.03 0.81
C GLY A 140 -0.77 -5.27 0.50
N THR A 141 0.24 -5.41 1.36
CA THR A 141 1.50 -4.69 1.28
C THR A 141 2.66 -5.65 1.49
N GLU A 142 3.49 -5.81 0.45
CA GLU A 142 4.76 -6.57 0.49
C GLU A 142 4.60 -7.99 1.07
N LEU A 143 3.65 -8.76 0.55
CA LEU A 143 3.37 -10.13 0.98
C LEU A 143 3.83 -11.13 -0.10
N TYR A 144 5.08 -11.01 -0.55
CA TYR A 144 5.62 -11.67 -1.73
C TYR A 144 5.40 -13.19 -1.77
N GLU A 145 5.81 -13.93 -0.73
CA GLU A 145 5.63 -15.39 -0.70
C GLU A 145 4.14 -15.77 -0.73
N PHE A 146 3.32 -15.08 0.05
CA PHE A 146 1.88 -15.29 0.07
C PHE A 146 1.23 -14.97 -1.29
N ALA A 147 1.65 -13.88 -1.95
CA ALA A 147 1.10 -13.48 -3.24
C ALA A 147 1.41 -14.50 -4.35
N ASN A 148 2.61 -15.09 -4.32
CA ASN A 148 3.04 -16.06 -5.34
C ASN A 148 2.59 -17.49 -5.07
N GLU A 149 2.61 -17.94 -3.82
CA GLU A 149 2.22 -19.32 -3.49
C GLU A 149 0.70 -19.53 -3.49
N ARG A 150 -0.08 -18.45 -3.31
CA ARG A 150 -1.54 -18.51 -3.14
C ARG A 150 -2.29 -17.58 -4.11
N THR A 151 -1.87 -17.53 -5.36
CA THR A 151 -2.47 -16.66 -6.40
C THR A 151 -3.99 -16.83 -6.50
N GLU A 152 -4.51 -18.05 -6.44
CA GLU A 152 -5.95 -18.34 -6.48
C GLU A 152 -6.72 -17.68 -5.33
N PHE A 153 -6.16 -17.68 -4.12
CA PHE A 153 -6.72 -16.97 -2.97
C PHE A 153 -6.85 -15.47 -3.27
N TRP A 154 -5.81 -14.84 -3.81
CA TRP A 154 -5.81 -13.42 -4.14
C TRP A 154 -6.86 -13.07 -5.19
N GLU A 155 -7.03 -13.89 -6.23
CA GLU A 155 -8.06 -13.70 -7.24
C GLU A 155 -9.48 -13.77 -6.65
N GLN A 156 -9.71 -14.73 -5.74
CA GLN A 156 -10.97 -14.85 -5.01
C GLN A 156 -11.20 -13.66 -4.08
N LEU A 157 -10.18 -13.21 -3.34
CA LEU A 157 -10.25 -12.05 -2.45
C LEU A 157 -10.59 -10.76 -3.24
N ILE A 158 -9.90 -10.52 -4.37
CA ILE A 158 -10.19 -9.39 -5.26
C ILE A 158 -11.66 -9.42 -5.70
N THR A 159 -12.14 -10.59 -6.11
CA THR A 159 -13.54 -10.77 -6.53
C THR A 159 -14.52 -10.46 -5.39
N LYS A 160 -14.23 -10.90 -4.16
CA LYS A 160 -15.07 -10.63 -2.98
C LYS A 160 -15.07 -9.14 -2.63
N VAL A 161 -13.90 -8.50 -2.61
CA VAL A 161 -13.79 -7.06 -2.34
C VAL A 161 -14.54 -6.24 -3.39
N ARG A 162 -14.44 -6.59 -4.68
CA ARG A 162 -15.17 -5.91 -5.78
C ARG A 162 -16.70 -5.95 -5.63
N LYS A 163 -17.24 -6.93 -4.93
CA LYS A 163 -18.69 -6.99 -4.67
C LYS A 163 -19.16 -5.87 -3.75
N ILE A 164 -18.36 -5.50 -2.76
CA ILE A 164 -18.72 -4.54 -1.72
C ILE A 164 -18.08 -3.15 -1.91
N TYR A 165 -16.90 -3.06 -2.49
CA TYR A 165 -16.16 -1.82 -2.70
C TYR A 165 -16.08 -1.46 -4.20
N LYS A 166 -16.49 -0.24 -4.55
CA LYS A 166 -16.59 0.23 -5.94
C LYS A 166 -15.49 1.24 -6.33
N GLY A 167 -14.66 1.65 -5.39
CA GLY A 167 -13.49 2.48 -5.65
C GLY A 167 -12.37 1.73 -6.37
N LYS A 168 -11.21 2.37 -6.48
CA LYS A 168 -10.04 1.82 -7.16
C LYS A 168 -9.31 0.82 -6.26
N LEU A 169 -8.87 -0.30 -6.83
CA LEU A 169 -8.10 -1.33 -6.13
C LEU A 169 -6.65 -1.37 -6.59
N THR A 170 -5.77 -1.62 -5.65
CA THR A 170 -4.37 -1.98 -5.88
C THR A 170 -3.90 -3.02 -4.87
N TYR A 171 -2.76 -3.57 -5.11
CA TYR A 171 -1.89 -4.29 -4.18
C TYR A 171 -0.57 -3.54 -4.19
N ALA A 172 0.19 -3.54 -3.11
CA ALA A 172 1.48 -2.86 -3.03
C ALA A 172 2.59 -3.91 -2.90
N GLU A 173 3.47 -3.99 -3.89
CA GLU A 173 4.62 -4.89 -3.82
C GLU A 173 5.93 -4.11 -3.82
N ASN A 174 6.95 -4.68 -3.19
CA ASN A 174 8.28 -4.11 -3.17
C ASN A 174 8.84 -3.97 -4.60
N TRP A 175 9.60 -2.93 -4.83
CA TRP A 175 10.15 -2.55 -6.14
C TRP A 175 10.90 -3.68 -6.86
N ASP A 176 11.56 -4.59 -6.11
CA ASP A 176 12.35 -5.70 -6.65
C ASP A 176 11.54 -6.98 -6.89
N LYS A 177 10.27 -7.02 -6.45
CA LYS A 177 9.36 -8.16 -6.57
C LYS A 177 8.11 -7.88 -7.40
N VAL A 178 7.83 -6.61 -7.71
CA VAL A 178 6.59 -6.18 -8.39
C VAL A 178 6.30 -6.92 -9.70
N GLU A 179 7.32 -7.35 -10.45
CA GLU A 179 7.15 -8.11 -11.70
C GLU A 179 6.67 -9.54 -11.50
N LYS A 180 6.77 -10.07 -10.29
CA LYS A 180 6.41 -11.45 -9.96
C LYS A 180 4.94 -11.63 -9.60
N VAL A 181 4.23 -10.56 -9.31
CA VAL A 181 2.80 -10.62 -9.01
C VAL A 181 2.00 -10.83 -10.30
N GLU A 182 1.09 -11.82 -10.31
CA GLU A 182 0.41 -12.26 -11.53
C GLU A 182 -1.00 -11.66 -11.70
N PHE A 183 -1.63 -11.17 -10.63
CA PHE A 183 -3.03 -10.70 -10.65
C PHE A 183 -3.19 -9.18 -10.93
N TRP A 184 -2.19 -8.49 -11.48
CA TRP A 184 -2.28 -7.05 -11.80
C TRP A 184 -3.42 -6.70 -12.76
N ASN A 185 -3.78 -7.60 -13.69
CA ASN A 185 -4.88 -7.42 -14.62
C ASN A 185 -6.26 -7.29 -13.95
N GLN A 186 -6.42 -7.77 -12.72
CA GLN A 186 -7.65 -7.69 -11.93
C GLN A 186 -7.75 -6.39 -11.10
N LEU A 187 -6.66 -5.63 -11.03
CA LEU A 187 -6.54 -4.39 -10.27
C LEU A 187 -6.62 -3.14 -11.17
N ASP A 188 -6.80 -1.98 -10.56
CA ASP A 188 -6.84 -0.69 -11.28
C ASP A 188 -5.44 -0.10 -11.46
N PHE A 189 -4.52 -0.42 -10.56
CA PHE A 189 -3.13 0.04 -10.58
C PHE A 189 -2.17 -1.09 -10.23
N ILE A 190 -0.95 -0.97 -10.76
CA ILE A 190 0.22 -1.70 -10.29
C ILE A 190 0.82 -0.87 -9.16
N GLY A 191 0.63 -1.32 -7.91
CA GLY A 191 1.15 -0.64 -6.74
C GLY A 191 2.60 -1.03 -6.45
N VAL A 192 3.44 -0.04 -6.25
CA VAL A 192 4.87 -0.24 -6.00
C VAL A 192 5.28 0.52 -4.75
N ASP A 193 5.84 -0.18 -3.77
CA ASP A 193 6.58 0.43 -2.69
C ASP A 193 7.98 0.72 -3.22
N ALA A 194 8.16 1.98 -3.66
CA ALA A 194 9.15 2.42 -4.63
C ALA A 194 10.43 2.93 -3.97
N TYR A 195 11.01 2.13 -3.10
CA TYR A 195 12.28 2.41 -2.44
C TYR A 195 13.47 1.96 -3.29
N PHE A 196 13.56 2.47 -4.53
CA PHE A 196 14.60 2.08 -5.47
C PHE A 196 15.99 2.55 -5.02
N PRO A 197 16.99 1.67 -4.92
CA PRO A 197 18.37 2.08 -4.73
C PRO A 197 18.87 2.79 -5.99
N LEU A 198 19.45 3.99 -5.82
CA LEU A 198 19.88 4.83 -6.96
C LEU A 198 21.38 5.09 -6.99
N SER A 199 22.06 5.05 -5.84
CA SER A 199 23.50 5.27 -5.78
C SER A 199 24.11 4.73 -4.50
N GLU A 200 25.31 4.19 -4.63
CA GLU A 200 26.18 3.80 -3.50
C GLU A 200 26.92 5.01 -2.90
N GLY A 201 26.84 6.17 -3.55
CA GLY A 201 27.57 7.38 -3.18
C GLY A 201 27.00 8.07 -1.94
N LYS A 202 27.89 8.76 -1.19
CA LYS A 202 27.50 9.54 0.00
C LYS A 202 26.54 10.69 -0.33
N SER A 203 26.77 11.36 -1.45
CA SER A 203 26.01 12.53 -1.92
C SER A 203 25.99 12.54 -3.44
N PRO A 204 25.19 11.67 -4.08
CA PRO A 204 25.14 11.58 -5.52
C PRO A 204 24.61 12.87 -6.16
N ASN A 205 25.12 13.21 -7.33
CA ASN A 205 24.61 14.34 -8.10
C ASN A 205 23.33 13.97 -8.87
N ILE A 206 22.67 14.99 -9.42
CA ILE A 206 21.38 14.82 -10.08
C ILE A 206 21.48 14.00 -11.39
N GLU A 207 22.59 14.10 -12.11
CA GLU A 207 22.85 13.35 -13.34
C GLU A 207 23.00 11.86 -13.05
N GLU A 208 23.74 11.51 -11.98
CA GLU A 208 23.89 10.15 -11.49
C GLU A 208 22.54 9.56 -11.09
N LEU A 209 21.75 10.27 -10.29
CA LEU A 209 20.42 9.84 -9.88
C LEU A 209 19.46 9.64 -11.07
N ARG A 210 19.49 10.57 -12.04
CA ARG A 210 18.70 10.46 -13.27
C ARG A 210 19.11 9.27 -14.13
N ALA A 211 20.41 8.99 -14.22
CA ALA A 211 20.91 7.83 -14.94
C ALA A 211 20.46 6.52 -14.28
N SER A 212 20.55 6.43 -12.96
CA SER A 212 20.14 5.27 -12.16
C SER A 212 18.62 5.02 -12.21
N TRP A 213 17.82 6.06 -12.41
CA TRP A 213 16.36 5.93 -12.58
C TRP A 213 15.94 5.31 -13.92
N LYS A 214 16.77 5.37 -14.97
CA LYS A 214 16.39 4.91 -16.31
C LYS A 214 15.97 3.43 -16.36
N PRO A 215 16.76 2.48 -15.82
CA PRO A 215 16.39 1.06 -15.84
C PRO A 215 15.07 0.80 -15.09
N HIS A 216 14.90 1.38 -13.91
CA HIS A 216 13.65 1.23 -13.13
C HIS A 216 12.43 1.77 -13.88
N LYS A 217 12.58 2.93 -14.52
CA LYS A 217 11.51 3.50 -15.35
C LYS A 217 11.17 2.61 -16.55
N THR A 218 12.16 1.98 -17.18
CA THR A 218 11.95 1.06 -18.30
C THR A 218 11.18 -0.17 -17.83
N GLN A 219 11.65 -0.83 -16.77
CA GLN A 219 11.00 -1.98 -16.13
C GLN A 219 9.52 -1.69 -15.80
N LEU A 220 9.25 -0.59 -15.11
CA LEU A 220 7.88 -0.22 -14.75
C LEU A 220 7.00 0.09 -15.95
N ARG A 221 7.55 0.65 -17.03
CA ARG A 221 6.82 0.89 -18.27
C ARG A 221 6.47 -0.41 -18.98
N GLU A 222 7.41 -1.35 -19.04
CA GLU A 222 7.18 -2.68 -19.62
C GLU A 222 6.09 -3.42 -18.84
N LEU A 223 6.15 -3.39 -17.52
CA LEU A 223 5.14 -3.98 -16.66
C LEU A 223 3.76 -3.32 -16.86
N SER A 224 3.72 -1.99 -16.91
CA SER A 224 2.50 -1.22 -17.20
C SER A 224 1.89 -1.60 -18.55
N ASN A 225 2.72 -1.75 -19.58
CA ASN A 225 2.27 -2.16 -20.91
C ASN A 225 1.78 -3.62 -20.94
N LYS A 226 2.49 -4.54 -20.25
CA LYS A 226 2.14 -5.96 -20.16
C LYS A 226 0.72 -6.16 -19.61
N TYR A 227 0.35 -5.42 -18.57
CA TYR A 227 -0.93 -5.58 -17.89
C TYR A 227 -1.99 -4.54 -18.28
N ASP A 228 -1.64 -3.56 -19.13
CA ASP A 228 -2.49 -2.38 -19.43
C ASP A 228 -3.00 -1.70 -18.15
N ARG A 229 -2.09 -1.49 -17.21
CA ARG A 229 -2.37 -0.84 -15.92
C ARG A 229 -1.33 0.21 -15.61
N LYS A 230 -1.79 1.33 -15.03
CA LYS A 230 -0.90 2.41 -14.60
C LYS A 230 -0.18 2.02 -13.32
N VAL A 231 1.06 2.48 -13.20
CA VAL A 231 1.84 2.34 -11.98
C VAL A 231 1.43 3.42 -10.98
N LEU A 232 1.23 3.02 -9.73
CA LEU A 232 1.02 3.87 -8.58
C LEU A 232 2.13 3.60 -7.56
N PHE A 233 2.93 4.59 -7.21
CA PHE A 233 3.83 4.47 -6.07
C PHE A 233 2.99 4.55 -4.79
N THR A 234 2.82 3.41 -4.16
CA THR A 234 2.06 3.24 -2.92
C THR A 234 2.85 3.68 -1.71
N GLU A 235 4.16 3.61 -1.79
CA GLU A 235 5.14 4.23 -0.90
C GLU A 235 6.36 4.67 -1.70
N TYR A 236 7.00 5.74 -1.28
CA TYR A 236 8.35 6.10 -1.70
C TYR A 236 8.94 7.12 -0.72
N GLY A 237 10.25 7.14 -0.61
CA GLY A 237 10.92 8.13 0.23
C GLY A 237 12.42 7.93 0.26
N TYR A 238 13.12 9.03 0.53
CA TYR A 238 14.56 9.04 0.78
C TYR A 238 14.81 9.95 1.97
N ARG A 239 15.56 9.46 2.95
CA ARG A 239 15.91 10.26 4.12
C ARG A 239 16.81 11.42 3.75
N ASN A 240 16.74 12.51 4.49
CA ASN A 240 17.68 13.63 4.34
C ASN A 240 18.99 13.34 5.11
N THR A 241 19.70 12.29 4.67
CA THR A 241 20.95 11.82 5.27
C THR A 241 21.98 11.47 4.20
N ASN A 242 23.24 11.31 4.59
CA ASN A 242 24.26 10.74 3.73
C ASN A 242 23.86 9.30 3.35
N TYR A 243 24.18 8.86 2.13
CA TYR A 243 23.89 7.53 1.60
C TYR A 243 22.39 7.20 1.49
N ALA A 244 21.49 8.18 1.56
CA ALA A 244 20.05 7.99 1.55
C ALA A 244 19.51 7.19 0.36
N THR A 245 20.23 7.17 -0.75
CA THR A 245 19.83 6.46 -1.97
C THR A 245 20.45 5.07 -2.14
N LYS A 246 21.25 4.62 -1.16
CA LYS A 246 21.86 3.30 -1.19
C LYS A 246 20.86 2.21 -0.76
N GLN A 247 20.24 2.42 0.38
CA GLN A 247 19.23 1.54 0.98
C GLN A 247 18.09 2.42 1.53
N PRO A 248 17.21 2.92 0.66
CA PRO A 248 16.23 3.93 1.07
C PRO A 248 15.15 3.41 2.04
N TRP A 249 15.06 2.11 2.23
CA TRP A 249 14.17 1.45 3.20
C TRP A 249 14.72 1.39 4.65
N ASP A 250 16.02 1.68 4.87
CA ASP A 250 16.68 1.67 6.18
C ASP A 250 16.35 2.93 7.00
#